data_854beb035f146246b269230eef25c1af
#
_entry.id   854beb035f146246b269230eef25c1af
#
_cell.length_a   1.000
_cell.length_b   1.000
_cell.length_c   1.000
_cell.angle_alpha   90.00
_cell.angle_beta   90.00
_cell.angle_gamma   90.00
#
_symmetry.space_group_name_H-M   'P 1'
#
loop_
_entity.id
_entity.type
_entity.pdbx_description
1 polymer ?
#
loop_
_entity_poly.entity_id
_entity_poly.type
_entity_poly.pdbx_seq_one_letter_code
_entity_poly.pdbx_strand_id
1 'polypeptide(L)'
;MLDDDSPWRLRFNRIHQDIRDRITLQQYPSGMRLDLDALAREFDVSRTPVRSVLQRLEYEGLVVTKHGVGTMVAEFSSASWKEDMSFRAHLARLVGELTPHTPPDAMADELDGLIHRMNAMRTTPNPEEFASIDLAYQKCFSELIGNEALLKSYSELYYRTARMWANFLPFLNWKTELSIFTETMTLARDAAIRKDARSVGQITGGAITQVVFRLGDF
;
A
#
# COMPACT_ATOMS: atom_id res chain seq x y z
N MET A 1 28.74 -5.00 5.14
CA MET A 1 28.07 -3.81 4.59
C MET A 1 27.98 -4.09 3.09
N LEU A 2 26.89 -4.69 2.66
CA LEU A 2 26.66 -4.98 1.23
C LEU A 2 26.23 -3.66 0.59
N ASP A 3 26.90 -3.29 -0.50
CA ASP A 3 26.68 -2.04 -1.26
C ASP A 3 25.19 -1.93 -1.64
N ASP A 4 24.47 -1.05 -0.96
CA ASP A 4 22.99 -0.93 -1.06
C ASP A 4 22.56 -0.32 -2.40
N ASP A 5 23.50 0.23 -3.16
CA ASP A 5 23.31 0.95 -4.43
C ASP A 5 23.75 0.15 -5.67
N SER A 6 23.88 -1.18 -5.59
CA SER A 6 24.24 -1.93 -6.78
C SER A 6 23.17 -1.78 -7.88
N PRO A 7 23.57 -1.62 -9.18
CA PRO A 7 22.60 -1.47 -10.29
C PRO A 7 21.61 -2.64 -10.38
N TRP A 8 22.02 -3.82 -9.93
CA TRP A 8 21.15 -4.99 -9.85
C TRP A 8 20.05 -4.79 -8.79
N ARG A 9 20.41 -4.31 -7.60
CA ARG A 9 19.49 -4.11 -6.47
C ARG A 9 18.47 -3.01 -6.77
N LEU A 10 18.92 -1.89 -7.36
CA LEU A 10 18.03 -0.82 -7.80
C LEU A 10 17.01 -1.31 -8.84
N ARG A 11 17.46 -2.11 -9.81
CA ARG A 11 16.60 -2.72 -10.82
C ARG A 11 15.62 -3.72 -10.22
N PHE A 12 16.09 -4.59 -9.32
CA PHE A 12 15.25 -5.53 -8.58
C PHE A 12 14.15 -4.79 -7.81
N ASN A 13 14.51 -3.78 -7.02
CA ASN A 13 13.57 -3.00 -6.22
C ASN A 13 12.53 -2.28 -7.09
N ARG A 14 12.96 -1.72 -8.23
CA ARG A 14 12.05 -1.08 -9.18
C ARG A 14 11.01 -2.05 -9.74
N ILE A 15 11.44 -3.23 -10.22
CA ILE A 15 10.52 -4.24 -10.78
C ILE A 15 9.59 -4.76 -9.68
N HIS A 16 10.13 -5.04 -8.51
CA HIS A 16 9.36 -5.51 -7.37
C HIS A 16 8.28 -4.49 -6.97
N GLN A 17 8.63 -3.21 -6.85
CA GLN A 17 7.70 -2.15 -6.51
C GLN A 17 6.61 -1.96 -7.57
N ASP A 18 6.99 -1.97 -8.85
CA ASP A 18 6.05 -1.82 -9.96
C ASP A 18 4.99 -2.93 -9.97
N ILE A 19 5.41 -4.20 -9.84
CA ILE A 19 4.48 -5.34 -9.82
C ILE A 19 3.57 -5.27 -8.57
N ARG A 20 4.08 -4.90 -7.40
CA ARG A 20 3.27 -4.68 -6.18
C ARG A 20 2.20 -3.62 -6.40
N ASP A 21 2.57 -2.49 -6.97
CA ASP A 21 1.65 -1.39 -7.23
C ASP A 21 0.55 -1.82 -8.21
N ARG A 22 0.89 -2.52 -9.29
CA ARG A 22 -0.09 -3.04 -10.27
C ARG A 22 -1.06 -4.05 -9.67
N ILE A 23 -0.60 -4.91 -8.75
CA ILE A 23 -1.46 -5.83 -8.01
C ILE A 23 -2.42 -5.03 -7.11
N THR A 24 -1.91 -4.03 -6.40
CA THR A 24 -2.71 -3.17 -5.52
C THR A 24 -3.76 -2.38 -6.29
N LEU A 25 -3.39 -1.83 -7.45
CA LEU A 25 -4.28 -1.07 -8.33
C LEU A 25 -5.19 -1.94 -9.21
N GLN A 26 -5.23 -3.26 -9.00
CA GLN A 26 -6.01 -4.23 -9.77
C GLN A 26 -5.68 -4.24 -11.28
N GLN A 27 -4.57 -3.68 -11.71
CA GLN A 27 -4.04 -3.85 -13.07
C GLN A 27 -3.61 -5.31 -13.30
N TYR A 28 -3.18 -5.97 -12.24
CA TYR A 28 -2.98 -7.41 -12.16
C TYR A 28 -4.02 -7.98 -11.15
N PRO A 29 -5.23 -8.35 -11.62
CA PRO A 29 -6.29 -8.83 -10.75
C PRO A 29 -5.97 -10.19 -10.14
N SER A 30 -6.65 -10.53 -9.03
CA SER A 30 -6.56 -11.84 -8.38
C SER A 30 -6.76 -12.96 -9.40
N GLY A 31 -5.96 -14.01 -9.30
CA GLY A 31 -5.98 -15.15 -10.24
C GLY A 31 -5.31 -14.90 -11.59
N MET A 32 -4.88 -13.68 -11.91
CA MET A 32 -4.14 -13.40 -13.15
C MET A 32 -2.81 -14.15 -13.16
N ARG A 33 -2.50 -14.82 -14.27
CA ARG A 33 -1.21 -15.46 -14.49
C ARG A 33 -0.16 -14.41 -14.86
N LEU A 34 0.96 -14.40 -14.16
CA LEU A 34 2.11 -13.55 -14.44
C LEU A 34 3.10 -14.33 -15.31
N ASP A 35 3.20 -13.96 -16.58
CA ASP A 35 4.10 -14.60 -17.52
C ASP A 35 5.52 -14.06 -17.37
N LEU A 36 6.45 -14.95 -17.00
CA LEU A 36 7.85 -14.61 -16.75
C LEU A 36 8.53 -13.98 -17.97
N ASP A 37 8.21 -14.46 -19.18
CA ASP A 37 8.85 -13.99 -20.42
C ASP A 37 8.28 -12.64 -20.85
N ALA A 38 6.98 -12.43 -20.66
CA ALA A 38 6.34 -11.14 -20.90
C ALA A 38 6.90 -10.07 -19.98
N LEU A 39 7.00 -10.36 -18.69
CA LEU A 39 7.59 -9.43 -17.71
C LEU A 39 9.07 -9.14 -17.98
N ALA A 40 9.86 -10.17 -18.36
CA ALA A 40 11.26 -9.98 -18.69
C ALA A 40 11.45 -9.03 -19.89
N ARG A 41 10.62 -9.18 -20.93
CA ARG A 41 10.60 -8.26 -22.08
C ARG A 41 10.14 -6.86 -21.70
N GLU A 42 9.08 -6.74 -20.90
CA GLU A 42 8.52 -5.45 -20.48
C GLU A 42 9.52 -4.60 -19.69
N PHE A 43 10.24 -5.24 -18.75
CA PHE A 43 11.23 -4.55 -17.92
C PHE A 43 12.64 -4.48 -18.55
N ASP A 44 12.79 -4.99 -19.76
CA ASP A 44 14.08 -5.06 -20.48
C ASP A 44 15.18 -5.72 -19.63
N VAL A 45 14.90 -6.92 -19.13
CA VAL A 45 15.80 -7.71 -18.30
C VAL A 45 15.78 -9.20 -18.69
N SER A 46 16.75 -9.98 -18.22
CA SER A 46 16.69 -11.44 -18.32
C SER A 46 15.63 -12.03 -17.39
N ARG A 47 15.30 -13.32 -17.57
CA ARG A 47 14.34 -14.05 -16.72
C ARG A 47 14.74 -14.13 -15.23
N THR A 48 16.05 -14.13 -14.95
CA THR A 48 16.57 -14.36 -13.60
C THR A 48 16.13 -13.30 -12.60
N PRO A 49 16.31 -11.98 -12.80
CA PRO A 49 15.82 -10.96 -11.88
C PRO A 49 14.28 -11.00 -11.71
N VAL A 50 13.52 -11.25 -12.78
CA VAL A 50 12.06 -11.35 -12.69
C VAL A 50 11.64 -12.55 -11.83
N ARG A 51 12.30 -13.72 -12.01
CA ARG A 51 12.04 -14.90 -11.17
C ARG A 51 12.32 -14.59 -9.69
N SER A 52 13.43 -13.92 -9.38
CA SER A 52 13.75 -13.53 -8.01
C SER A 52 12.72 -12.56 -7.43
N VAL A 53 12.19 -11.62 -8.23
CA VAL A 53 11.11 -10.72 -7.83
C VAL A 53 9.82 -11.50 -7.55
N LEU A 54 9.42 -12.42 -8.44
CA LEU A 54 8.21 -13.22 -8.23
C LEU A 54 8.33 -14.12 -6.99
N GLN A 55 9.51 -14.70 -6.72
CA GLN A 55 9.75 -15.43 -5.46
C GLN A 55 9.63 -14.54 -4.22
N ARG A 56 10.09 -13.29 -4.30
CA ARG A 56 9.93 -12.32 -3.22
C ARG A 56 8.45 -11.97 -3.01
N LEU A 57 7.70 -11.72 -4.08
CA LEU A 57 6.27 -11.46 -4.02
C LEU A 57 5.47 -12.66 -3.49
N GLU A 58 5.94 -13.89 -3.76
CA GLU A 58 5.36 -15.12 -3.20
C GLU A 58 5.58 -15.21 -1.69
N TYR A 59 6.79 -14.89 -1.22
CA TYR A 59 7.08 -14.79 0.20
C TYR A 59 6.21 -13.72 0.90
N GLU A 60 5.92 -12.61 0.23
CA GLU A 60 5.03 -11.55 0.71
C GLU A 60 3.53 -11.90 0.61
N GLY A 61 3.18 -13.04 0.02
CA GLY A 61 1.79 -13.50 -0.13
C GLY A 61 0.99 -12.78 -1.22
N LEU A 62 1.67 -12.07 -2.13
CA LEU A 62 1.02 -11.34 -3.22
C LEU A 62 0.81 -12.20 -4.48
N VAL A 63 1.63 -13.21 -4.64
CA VAL A 63 1.49 -14.20 -5.71
C VAL A 63 1.61 -15.62 -5.17
N VAL A 64 1.20 -16.59 -5.94
CA VAL A 64 1.29 -18.03 -5.61
C VAL A 64 1.78 -18.80 -6.83
N THR A 65 2.71 -19.72 -6.64
CA THR A 65 3.16 -20.62 -7.71
C THR A 65 2.36 -21.91 -7.66
N LYS A 66 1.64 -22.22 -8.75
CA LYS A 66 0.91 -23.48 -8.91
C LYS A 66 1.63 -24.39 -9.88
N HIS A 67 1.90 -25.63 -9.45
CA HIS A 67 2.57 -26.63 -10.29
C HIS A 67 1.83 -26.84 -11.61
N GLY A 68 2.56 -26.80 -12.73
CA GLY A 68 1.99 -26.96 -14.08
C GLY A 68 1.26 -25.73 -14.63
N VAL A 69 0.99 -24.68 -13.81
CA VAL A 69 0.28 -23.47 -14.23
C VAL A 69 1.21 -22.26 -14.30
N GLY A 70 2.11 -22.13 -13.32
CA GLY A 70 3.00 -20.97 -13.17
C GLY A 70 2.63 -20.07 -12.01
N THR A 71 3.18 -18.85 -12.01
CA THR A 71 2.93 -17.85 -10.97
C THR A 71 1.66 -17.07 -11.26
N MET A 72 0.81 -16.93 -10.25
CA MET A 72 -0.47 -16.23 -10.34
C MET A 72 -0.60 -15.21 -9.21
N VAL A 73 -1.32 -14.13 -9.43
CA VAL A 73 -1.71 -13.20 -8.36
C VAL A 73 -2.55 -13.95 -7.34
N ALA A 74 -2.19 -13.84 -6.06
CA ALA A 74 -2.90 -14.54 -4.99
C ALA A 74 -4.34 -14.03 -4.84
N GLU A 75 -5.25 -14.92 -4.47
CA GLU A 75 -6.62 -14.55 -4.12
C GLU A 75 -6.63 -13.69 -2.84
N PHE A 76 -7.59 -12.80 -2.74
CA PHE A 76 -7.82 -12.06 -1.49
C PHE A 76 -8.44 -13.00 -0.45
N SER A 77 -7.88 -13.00 0.76
CA SER A 77 -8.41 -13.79 1.89
C SER A 77 -8.98 -12.85 2.95
N SER A 78 -10.29 -12.88 3.16
CA SER A 78 -10.94 -12.13 4.23
C SER A 78 -10.58 -12.67 5.63
N ALA A 79 -10.21 -13.95 5.74
CA ALA A 79 -9.91 -14.60 7.02
C ALA A 79 -8.69 -14.00 7.73
N SER A 80 -7.62 -13.70 7.02
CA SER A 80 -6.40 -13.10 7.59
C SER A 80 -6.41 -11.57 7.54
N TRP A 81 -7.27 -10.98 6.73
CA TRP A 81 -7.30 -9.54 6.50
C TRP A 81 -7.52 -8.73 7.77
N LYS A 82 -8.45 -9.13 8.62
CA LYS A 82 -8.77 -8.43 9.89
C LYS A 82 -7.58 -8.42 10.86
N GLU A 83 -6.87 -9.53 10.96
CA GLU A 83 -5.67 -9.65 11.80
C GLU A 83 -4.54 -8.79 11.25
N ASP A 84 -4.27 -8.86 9.93
CA ASP A 84 -3.25 -8.07 9.24
C ASP A 84 -3.52 -6.56 9.38
N MET A 85 -4.77 -6.12 9.18
CA MET A 85 -5.17 -4.72 9.33
C MET A 85 -5.05 -4.25 10.78
N SER A 86 -5.47 -5.06 11.75
CA SER A 86 -5.34 -4.75 13.17
C SER A 86 -3.89 -4.58 13.57
N PHE A 87 -3.01 -5.48 13.11
CA PHE A 87 -1.58 -5.38 13.37
C PHE A 87 -0.97 -4.15 12.68
N ARG A 88 -1.33 -3.88 11.42
CA ARG A 88 -0.89 -2.69 10.70
C ARG A 88 -1.30 -1.39 11.40
N ALA A 89 -2.50 -1.32 11.99
CA ALA A 89 -2.96 -0.18 12.77
C ALA A 89 -2.06 0.10 13.99
N HIS A 90 -1.57 -0.94 14.66
CA HIS A 90 -0.63 -0.80 15.77
C HIS A 90 0.75 -0.34 15.28
N LEU A 91 1.25 -0.90 14.19
CA LEU A 91 2.52 -0.48 13.60
C LEU A 91 2.50 1.00 13.16
N ALA A 92 1.37 1.48 12.59
CA ALA A 92 1.23 2.89 12.23
C ALA A 92 1.42 3.83 13.44
N ARG A 93 0.90 3.46 14.61
CA ARG A 93 1.03 4.25 15.84
C ARG A 93 2.45 4.32 16.38
N LEU A 94 3.29 3.33 16.06
CA LEU A 94 4.70 3.30 16.47
C LEU A 94 5.58 4.27 15.66
N VAL A 95 5.10 4.82 14.56
CA VAL A 95 5.89 5.72 13.69
C VAL A 95 6.48 6.89 14.48
N GLY A 96 5.73 7.49 15.39
CA GLY A 96 6.24 8.59 16.23
C GLY A 96 7.14 8.17 17.40
N GLU A 97 7.37 6.87 17.60
CA GLU A 97 8.12 6.33 18.75
C GLU A 97 9.43 5.67 18.31
N LEU A 98 9.46 5.09 17.12
CA LEU A 98 10.58 4.31 16.61
C LEU A 98 11.31 5.04 15.47
N THR A 99 12.21 5.93 15.84
CA THR A 99 13.09 6.67 14.90
C THR A 99 12.31 7.36 13.77
N PRO A 100 11.36 8.26 14.08
CA PRO A 100 10.59 8.94 13.04
C PRO A 100 11.47 9.90 12.22
N HIS A 101 11.20 9.99 10.92
CA HIS A 101 11.65 11.14 10.14
C HIS A 101 10.73 12.33 10.39
N THR A 102 11.31 13.53 10.34
CA THR A 102 10.52 14.76 10.34
C THR A 102 9.72 14.85 9.05
N PRO A 103 8.41 15.17 9.11
CA PRO A 103 7.61 15.37 7.90
C PRO A 103 8.28 16.36 6.95
N PRO A 104 8.54 16.00 5.68
CA PRO A 104 9.11 16.91 4.69
C PRO A 104 8.16 18.07 4.40
N ASP A 105 8.68 19.20 3.92
CA ASP A 105 7.87 20.39 3.63
C ASP A 105 6.83 20.11 2.53
N ALA A 106 7.20 19.30 1.53
CA ALA A 106 6.32 18.90 0.43
C ALA A 106 5.14 18.02 0.85
N MET A 107 5.20 17.35 2.01
CA MET A 107 4.18 16.41 2.44
C MET A 107 2.78 17.05 2.57
N ALA A 108 2.72 18.29 3.04
CA ALA A 108 1.45 19.00 3.18
C ALA A 108 0.80 19.27 1.81
N ASP A 109 1.58 19.72 0.84
CA ASP A 109 1.11 19.99 -0.54
C ASP A 109 0.68 18.69 -1.24
N GLU A 110 1.41 17.60 -1.04
CA GLU A 110 1.05 16.26 -1.55
C GLU A 110 -0.28 15.81 -0.98
N LEU A 111 -0.49 15.93 0.34
CA LEU A 111 -1.76 15.59 1.00
C LEU A 111 -2.91 16.49 0.52
N ASP A 112 -2.69 17.79 0.30
CA ASP A 112 -3.70 18.67 -0.29
C ASP A 112 -4.09 18.24 -1.71
N GLY A 113 -3.12 17.80 -2.52
CA GLY A 113 -3.37 17.20 -3.83
C GLY A 113 -4.24 15.95 -3.75
N LEU A 114 -3.97 15.04 -2.80
CA LEU A 114 -4.77 13.83 -2.58
C LEU A 114 -6.19 14.16 -2.10
N ILE A 115 -6.34 15.11 -1.19
CA ILE A 115 -7.64 15.61 -0.70
C ILE A 115 -8.45 16.18 -1.86
N HIS A 116 -7.83 16.97 -2.74
CA HIS A 116 -8.50 17.52 -3.92
C HIS A 116 -9.02 16.41 -4.86
N ARG A 117 -8.17 15.42 -5.17
CA ARG A 117 -8.54 14.25 -5.99
C ARG A 117 -9.68 13.45 -5.34
N MET A 118 -9.63 13.22 -4.01
CA MET A 118 -10.67 12.52 -3.27
C MET A 118 -12.02 13.27 -3.34
N ASN A 119 -12.00 14.59 -3.19
CA ASN A 119 -13.20 15.42 -3.27
C ASN A 119 -13.82 15.45 -4.69
N ALA A 120 -13.01 15.34 -5.74
CA ALA A 120 -13.51 15.28 -7.12
C ALA A 120 -14.40 14.05 -7.39
N MET A 121 -14.25 12.97 -6.60
CA MET A 121 -15.04 11.75 -6.74
C MET A 121 -16.38 11.79 -5.98
N ARG A 122 -16.76 12.89 -5.32
CA ARG A 122 -18.00 12.97 -4.52
C ARG A 122 -19.28 12.71 -5.31
N THR A 123 -19.28 13.07 -6.59
CA THR A 123 -20.46 12.92 -7.47
C THR A 123 -20.39 11.68 -8.34
N THR A 124 -19.20 11.21 -8.63
CA THR A 124 -18.97 10.07 -9.53
C THR A 124 -17.98 9.11 -8.90
N PRO A 125 -18.43 7.97 -8.35
CA PRO A 125 -17.57 6.95 -7.77
C PRO A 125 -16.52 6.45 -8.79
N ASN A 126 -15.25 6.40 -8.36
CA ASN A 126 -14.15 5.84 -9.14
C ASN A 126 -13.26 4.98 -8.22
N PRO A 127 -13.49 3.66 -8.13
CA PRO A 127 -12.72 2.77 -7.27
C PRO A 127 -11.22 2.71 -7.62
N GLU A 128 -10.87 2.83 -8.89
CA GLU A 128 -9.46 2.82 -9.34
C GLU A 128 -8.72 4.07 -8.84
N GLU A 129 -9.36 5.23 -8.97
CA GLU A 129 -8.82 6.48 -8.46
C GLU A 129 -8.72 6.47 -6.92
N PHE A 130 -9.70 5.88 -6.22
CA PHE A 130 -9.65 5.70 -4.78
C PHE A 130 -8.44 4.86 -4.38
N ALA A 131 -8.22 3.71 -5.02
CA ALA A 131 -7.05 2.86 -4.76
C ALA A 131 -5.72 3.58 -5.06
N SER A 132 -5.69 4.40 -6.12
CA SER A 132 -4.53 5.22 -6.46
C SER A 132 -4.20 6.25 -5.38
N ILE A 133 -5.22 6.90 -4.81
CA ILE A 133 -5.06 7.86 -3.71
C ILE A 133 -4.61 7.15 -2.43
N ASP A 134 -5.20 6.01 -2.08
CA ASP A 134 -4.80 5.20 -0.92
C ASP A 134 -3.32 4.78 -1.03
N LEU A 135 -2.89 4.32 -2.21
CA LEU A 135 -1.49 3.97 -2.46
C LEU A 135 -0.55 5.19 -2.36
N ALA A 136 -0.95 6.34 -2.87
CA ALA A 136 -0.17 7.57 -2.78
C ALA A 136 -0.05 8.05 -1.32
N TYR A 137 -1.14 8.01 -0.56
CA TYR A 137 -1.11 8.31 0.88
C TYR A 137 -0.18 7.36 1.63
N GLN A 138 -0.24 6.06 1.33
CA GLN A 138 0.64 5.06 1.92
C GLN A 138 2.13 5.36 1.65
N LYS A 139 2.47 5.76 0.42
CA LYS A 139 3.86 6.11 0.06
C LYS A 139 4.33 7.33 0.86
N CYS A 140 3.54 8.39 0.87
CA CYS A 140 3.79 9.60 1.64
C CYS A 140 3.95 9.31 3.15
N PHE A 141 3.07 8.51 3.73
CA PHE A 141 3.15 8.07 5.13
C PHE A 141 4.43 7.28 5.43
N SER A 142 4.85 6.40 4.51
CA SER A 142 6.04 5.55 4.69
C SER A 142 7.33 6.35 4.80
N GLU A 143 7.39 7.56 4.23
CA GLU A 143 8.54 8.45 4.35
C GLU A 143 8.82 8.90 5.79
N LEU A 144 7.83 8.84 6.68
CA LEU A 144 7.98 9.16 8.09
C LEU A 144 8.65 8.04 8.89
N ILE A 145 8.76 6.84 8.35
CA ILE A 145 9.22 5.64 9.05
C ILE A 145 10.72 5.48 8.87
N GLY A 146 11.52 5.96 9.81
CA GLY A 146 12.98 5.80 9.80
C GLY A 146 13.48 4.47 10.36
N ASN A 147 12.63 3.70 11.06
CA ASN A 147 12.97 2.37 11.53
C ASN A 147 12.74 1.34 10.41
N GLU A 148 13.81 0.74 9.89
CA GLU A 148 13.75 -0.21 8.75
C GLU A 148 12.87 -1.43 9.02
N ALA A 149 12.89 -1.99 10.24
CA ALA A 149 12.08 -3.15 10.59
C ALA A 149 10.59 -2.80 10.61
N LEU A 150 10.25 -1.61 11.15
CA LEU A 150 8.89 -1.09 11.14
C LEU A 150 8.42 -0.82 9.70
N LEU A 151 9.23 -0.13 8.90
CA LEU A 151 8.91 0.17 7.49
C LEU A 151 8.64 -1.10 6.70
N LYS A 152 9.50 -2.12 6.83
CA LYS A 152 9.34 -3.39 6.14
C LYS A 152 8.02 -4.06 6.55
N SER A 153 7.78 -4.25 7.85
CA SER A 153 6.59 -4.94 8.35
C SER A 153 5.30 -4.20 7.99
N TYR A 154 5.29 -2.87 8.16
CA TYR A 154 4.15 -2.03 7.81
C TYR A 154 3.82 -2.07 6.31
N SER A 155 4.85 -1.98 5.45
CA SER A 155 4.68 -2.03 4.00
C SER A 155 4.19 -3.40 3.52
N GLU A 156 4.74 -4.51 4.04
CA GLU A 156 4.28 -5.86 3.69
C GLU A 156 2.79 -6.04 4.02
N LEU A 157 2.36 -5.60 5.21
CA LEU A 157 0.94 -5.65 5.61
C LEU A 157 0.05 -4.75 4.75
N TYR A 158 0.54 -3.55 4.38
CA TYR A 158 -0.21 -2.68 3.47
C TYR A 158 -0.52 -3.39 2.15
N TYR A 159 0.49 -3.89 1.46
CA TYR A 159 0.31 -4.53 0.15
C TYR A 159 -0.55 -5.80 0.21
N ARG A 160 -0.51 -6.54 1.32
CA ARG A 160 -1.41 -7.69 1.53
C ARG A 160 -2.87 -7.27 1.71
N THR A 161 -3.12 -6.14 2.35
CA THR A 161 -4.46 -5.69 2.74
C THR A 161 -5.10 -4.69 1.78
N ALA A 162 -4.33 -3.91 1.02
CA ALA A 162 -4.82 -2.80 0.19
C ALA A 162 -5.82 -3.23 -0.89
N ARG A 163 -5.69 -4.46 -1.42
CA ARG A 163 -6.62 -5.03 -2.42
C ARG A 163 -8.06 -5.21 -1.92
N MET A 164 -8.29 -5.07 -0.61
CA MET A 164 -9.61 -5.16 -0.02
C MET A 164 -10.60 -4.18 -0.63
N TRP A 165 -10.14 -2.98 -1.02
CA TRP A 165 -11.00 -1.95 -1.57
C TRP A 165 -11.75 -2.42 -2.81
N ALA A 166 -11.11 -3.17 -3.71
CA ALA A 166 -11.77 -3.75 -4.86
C ALA A 166 -12.90 -4.73 -4.48
N ASN A 167 -12.79 -5.39 -3.32
CA ASN A 167 -13.76 -6.37 -2.85
C ASN A 167 -14.89 -5.73 -2.02
N PHE A 168 -14.61 -4.69 -1.26
CA PHE A 168 -15.58 -4.12 -0.32
C PHE A 168 -16.26 -2.83 -0.82
N LEU A 169 -15.58 -1.97 -1.61
CA LEU A 169 -16.16 -0.71 -2.09
C LEU A 169 -17.54 -0.85 -2.74
N PRO A 170 -17.85 -1.90 -3.53
CA PRO A 170 -19.17 -2.05 -4.12
C PRO A 170 -20.32 -2.18 -3.10
N PHE A 171 -20.00 -2.57 -1.86
CA PHE A 171 -20.98 -2.80 -0.78
C PHE A 171 -21.01 -1.67 0.24
N LEU A 172 -20.12 -0.67 0.14
CA LEU A 172 -19.98 0.41 1.10
C LEU A 172 -20.72 1.68 0.67
N ASN A 173 -21.03 2.52 1.64
CA ASN A 173 -21.54 3.87 1.36
C ASN A 173 -20.39 4.75 0.88
N TRP A 174 -20.31 4.97 -0.42
CA TRP A 174 -19.28 5.75 -1.09
C TRP A 174 -19.02 7.12 -0.43
N LYS A 175 -20.10 7.88 -0.14
CA LYS A 175 -19.97 9.21 0.46
C LYS A 175 -19.34 9.16 1.85
N THR A 176 -19.69 8.16 2.63
CA THR A 176 -19.12 7.93 3.96
C THR A 176 -17.64 7.62 3.88
N GLU A 177 -17.23 6.70 2.99
CA GLU A 177 -15.82 6.35 2.83
C GLU A 177 -14.99 7.55 2.37
N LEU A 178 -15.45 8.30 1.36
CA LEU A 178 -14.78 9.52 0.92
C LEU A 178 -14.62 10.55 2.05
N SER A 179 -15.67 10.73 2.88
CA SER A 179 -15.61 11.68 3.99
C SER A 179 -14.56 11.29 5.02
N ILE A 180 -14.50 10.00 5.40
CA ILE A 180 -13.55 9.49 6.39
C ILE A 180 -12.10 9.62 5.86
N PHE A 181 -11.86 9.25 4.60
CA PHE A 181 -10.54 9.37 4.01
C PHE A 181 -10.09 10.83 3.86
N THR A 182 -10.99 11.71 3.42
CA THR A 182 -10.71 13.15 3.33
C THR A 182 -10.38 13.75 4.71
N GLU A 183 -11.14 13.40 5.74
CA GLU A 183 -10.88 13.84 7.11
C GLU A 183 -9.53 13.33 7.63
N THR A 184 -9.24 12.05 7.42
CA THR A 184 -7.96 11.44 7.80
C THR A 184 -6.79 12.18 7.17
N MET A 185 -6.82 12.43 5.85
CA MET A 185 -5.76 13.15 5.14
C MET A 185 -5.64 14.60 5.59
N THR A 186 -6.76 15.26 5.89
CA THR A 186 -6.78 16.64 6.41
C THR A 186 -6.08 16.73 7.77
N LEU A 187 -6.42 15.84 8.69
CA LEU A 187 -5.78 15.79 10.01
C LEU A 187 -4.28 15.44 9.91
N ALA A 188 -3.92 14.51 9.02
CA ALA A 188 -2.53 14.12 8.77
C ALA A 188 -1.72 15.29 8.18
N ARG A 189 -2.29 16.06 7.22
CA ARG A 189 -1.71 17.27 6.66
C ARG A 189 -1.44 18.31 7.75
N ASP A 190 -2.45 18.60 8.58
CA ASP A 190 -2.29 19.58 9.66
C ASP A 190 -1.22 19.18 10.68
N ALA A 191 -1.08 17.88 10.95
CA ALA A 191 0.01 17.36 11.76
C ALA A 191 1.38 17.48 11.04
N ALA A 192 1.43 17.21 9.73
CA ALA A 192 2.65 17.34 8.93
C ALA A 192 3.14 18.81 8.87
N ILE A 193 2.24 19.79 8.75
CA ILE A 193 2.58 21.23 8.84
C ILE A 193 3.25 21.55 10.18
N ARG A 194 2.80 20.94 11.27
CA ARG A 194 3.42 21.09 12.60
C ARG A 194 4.67 20.24 12.81
N LYS A 195 5.12 19.51 11.78
CA LYS A 195 6.26 18.57 11.84
C LYS A 195 6.08 17.46 12.89
N ASP A 196 4.84 17.07 13.13
CA ASP A 196 4.44 16.10 14.16
C ASP A 196 4.18 14.70 13.54
N ALA A 197 5.25 13.97 13.28
CA ALA A 197 5.19 12.60 12.77
C ALA A 197 4.40 11.65 13.69
N ARG A 198 4.43 11.89 15.01
CA ARG A 198 3.69 11.08 15.99
C ARG A 198 2.18 11.21 15.78
N SER A 199 1.68 12.45 15.66
CA SER A 199 0.26 12.67 15.38
C SER A 199 -0.15 12.06 14.03
N VAL A 200 0.67 12.16 12.99
CA VAL A 200 0.39 11.49 11.71
C VAL A 200 0.25 9.98 11.90
N GLY A 201 1.15 9.35 12.67
CA GLY A 201 1.07 7.92 13.00
C GLY A 201 -0.20 7.53 13.76
N GLN A 202 -0.58 8.32 14.76
CA GLN A 202 -1.81 8.09 15.55
C GLN A 202 -3.08 8.24 14.71
N ILE A 203 -3.16 9.27 13.86
CA ILE A 203 -4.27 9.52 12.93
C ILE A 203 -4.40 8.34 11.96
N THR A 204 -3.31 7.93 11.31
CA THR A 204 -3.31 6.81 10.36
C THR A 204 -3.71 5.50 11.03
N GLY A 205 -3.14 5.19 12.21
CA GLY A 205 -3.51 4.00 12.96
C GLY A 205 -4.96 4.01 13.43
N GLY A 206 -5.50 5.18 13.79
CA GLY A 206 -6.91 5.38 14.12
C GLY A 206 -7.83 5.11 12.93
N ALA A 207 -7.50 5.66 11.75
CA ALA A 207 -8.25 5.44 10.52
C ALA A 207 -8.27 3.96 10.12
N ILE A 208 -7.13 3.26 10.18
CA ILE A 208 -7.06 1.82 9.90
C ILE A 208 -7.95 1.03 10.88
N THR A 209 -7.94 1.38 12.18
CA THR A 209 -8.80 0.73 13.18
C THR A 209 -10.28 0.92 12.86
N GLN A 210 -10.69 2.13 12.41
CA GLN A 210 -12.07 2.38 11.99
C GLN A 210 -12.47 1.54 10.78
N VAL A 211 -11.57 1.35 9.80
CA VAL A 211 -11.80 0.46 8.65
C VAL A 211 -12.04 -0.97 9.14
N VAL A 212 -11.19 -1.48 10.03
CA VAL A 212 -11.37 -2.83 10.60
C VAL A 212 -12.72 -2.99 11.29
N PHE A 213 -13.14 -1.99 12.06
CA PHE A 213 -14.42 -2.03 12.76
C PHE A 213 -15.61 -2.04 11.79
N ARG A 214 -15.58 -1.22 10.72
CA ARG A 214 -16.68 -1.14 9.75
C ARG A 214 -16.77 -2.36 8.83
N LEU A 215 -15.64 -2.97 8.48
CA LEU A 215 -15.55 -4.05 7.49
C LEU A 215 -15.35 -5.43 8.12
N GLY A 216 -15.13 -5.50 9.42
CA GLY A 216 -14.81 -6.76 10.11
C GLY A 216 -15.96 -7.78 10.18
N ASP A 217 -17.16 -7.41 9.78
CA ASP A 217 -18.36 -8.26 9.77
C ASP A 217 -18.75 -8.74 8.34
N PHE A 218 -17.92 -8.44 7.30
CA PHE A 218 -18.11 -8.89 5.93
C PHE A 218 -17.40 -10.19 5.60
#